data_da177b10453d556e5d6a423b00c9110c
#
_entry.id   da177b10453d556e5d6a423b00c9110c
#
_cell.length_a   1.000
_cell.length_b   1.000
_cell.length_c   1.000
_cell.angle_alpha   90.00
_cell.angle_beta   90.00
_cell.angle_gamma   90.00
#
_symmetry.space_group_name_H-M   'P 1'
#
loop_
_entity.id
_entity.type
_entity.pdbx_description
1 polymer ?
#
loop_
_entity_poly.entity_id
_entity_poly.type
_entity_poly.pdbx_seq_one_letter_code
_entity_poly.pdbx_strand_id
1 'polypeptide(L)'
;MNISVQSTHNRYAVILCGGAGTRLWPLSRTLRPKQLLALNGEQTLLQQTAMRLSHHVDPTRLYTVTHEDHKFEVKGQLTELFPQTIANVLAEPCARNTLPAIAWATYQIYQQDPDALIGVFASDQAIDNETAFLKAWETAEQAAAEDFLVLLGIKPHEPATGYGYIKSGTDLAFNAAMPIHQVAQFVEKPDLVHAQKFVDDGYLWNSGMFVFKAGTFMQLLQQYQPIIYQQILTLDPENLDEVYSQFPSLSMDHGLAEPLAEVSAKIAVVPVDMAWSDLGSWDSIYARHVKDADSNVTHGAVVSLDTYNSLIWTETGLIATLGLDNVAVIQTADATLVCDRSRAEDIKALVAEVKARQPALTEIHQTVFRPWGSYTVLEERANFKIKRIVVNPGAKLSLQMHHHRSEHWVVVSGVATIINDGKEYLLQENQSTYIQQAHQHRLANNGTQPLSIIEVQCGSYVGEDDIVRFDDTYGRQ
;
A
#
# COMPACT_ATOMS: atom_id res chain seq x y z
N MET A 1 -43.36 -8.25 7.46
CA MET A 1 -42.78 -8.38 6.13
C MET A 1 -41.92 -7.15 5.91
N ASN A 2 -40.61 -7.27 6.23
CA ASN A 2 -39.67 -6.22 5.92
C ASN A 2 -39.20 -6.46 4.49
N ILE A 3 -39.71 -5.67 3.55
CA ILE A 3 -39.12 -5.59 2.21
C ILE A 3 -37.85 -4.77 2.39
N SER A 4 -36.69 -5.45 2.50
CA SER A 4 -35.42 -4.81 2.28
C SER A 4 -35.45 -4.30 0.83
N VAL A 5 -35.49 -2.99 0.65
CA VAL A 5 -35.22 -2.37 -0.65
C VAL A 5 -33.78 -2.75 -0.96
N GLN A 6 -33.57 -3.81 -1.75
CA GLN A 6 -32.27 -4.08 -2.34
C GLN A 6 -31.89 -2.84 -3.15
N SER A 7 -30.79 -2.21 -2.78
CA SER A 7 -30.17 -1.14 -3.55
C SER A 7 -30.06 -1.60 -5.02
N THR A 8 -30.66 -0.86 -5.94
CA THR A 8 -30.61 -1.14 -7.38
C THR A 8 -29.23 -0.82 -7.98
N HIS A 9 -28.35 -0.19 -7.21
CA HIS A 9 -27.03 0.24 -7.63
C HIS A 9 -25.99 -0.87 -7.43
N ASN A 10 -25.08 -0.98 -8.39
CA ASN A 10 -23.89 -1.82 -8.25
C ASN A 10 -22.88 -1.15 -7.31
N ARG A 11 -22.26 -1.95 -6.46
CA ARG A 11 -21.24 -1.51 -5.50
C ARG A 11 -19.85 -1.76 -6.04
N TYR A 12 -18.97 -0.79 -5.86
CA TYR A 12 -17.56 -0.85 -6.21
C TYR A 12 -16.72 -0.34 -5.04
N ALA A 13 -15.49 -0.80 -4.97
CA ALA A 13 -14.51 -0.23 -4.05
C ALA A 13 -13.22 0.13 -4.78
N VAL A 14 -12.63 1.25 -4.40
CA VAL A 14 -11.34 1.73 -4.87
C VAL A 14 -10.38 1.72 -3.69
N ILE A 15 -9.29 0.96 -3.81
CA ILE A 15 -8.21 0.91 -2.84
C ILE A 15 -7.11 1.87 -3.29
N LEU A 16 -6.79 2.86 -2.48
CA LEU A 16 -5.65 3.73 -2.70
C LEU A 16 -4.40 3.07 -2.09
N CYS A 17 -3.51 2.58 -2.93
CA CYS A 17 -2.29 1.88 -2.55
C CYS A 17 -1.06 2.73 -2.87
N GLY A 18 -1.02 3.93 -2.29
CA GLY A 18 0.05 4.93 -2.44
C GLY A 18 0.67 5.34 -1.11
N GLY A 19 1.70 6.18 -1.17
CA GLY A 19 2.41 6.70 0.00
C GLY A 19 3.67 5.89 0.35
N ALA A 20 4.71 6.60 0.81
CA ALA A 20 6.03 6.01 1.07
C ALA A 20 6.19 5.37 2.47
N GLY A 21 5.30 5.70 3.44
CA GLY A 21 5.33 5.13 4.80
C GLY A 21 6.66 5.24 5.53
N THR A 22 7.43 6.30 5.32
CA THR A 22 8.85 6.43 5.75
C THR A 22 9.07 6.34 7.27
N ARG A 23 8.07 6.63 8.09
CA ARG A 23 8.16 6.55 9.57
C ARG A 23 8.26 5.12 10.11
N LEU A 24 7.97 4.11 9.30
CA LEU A 24 8.16 2.70 9.66
C LEU A 24 9.48 2.11 9.16
N TRP A 25 10.43 2.99 8.79
CA TRP A 25 11.80 2.53 8.55
C TRP A 25 12.36 1.84 9.83
N PRO A 26 13.11 0.74 9.70
CA PRO A 26 13.68 0.13 8.50
C PRO A 26 12.80 -0.91 7.80
N LEU A 27 11.59 -1.22 8.28
CA LEU A 27 10.69 -2.15 7.58
C LEU A 27 10.12 -1.55 6.29
N SER A 28 9.72 -0.27 6.31
CA SER A 28 9.27 0.40 5.09
C SER A 28 10.46 0.94 4.29
N ARG A 29 10.36 0.84 2.97
CA ARG A 29 11.31 1.37 1.98
C ARG A 29 10.52 2.03 0.85
N THR A 30 11.16 2.87 0.04
CA THR A 30 10.49 3.50 -1.09
C THR A 30 9.84 2.46 -2.02
N LEU A 31 10.55 1.38 -2.35
CA LEU A 31 10.04 0.31 -3.22
C LEU A 31 9.25 -0.78 -2.48
N ARG A 32 9.12 -0.70 -1.16
CA ARG A 32 8.26 -1.55 -0.34
C ARG A 32 7.64 -0.75 0.79
N PRO A 33 6.66 0.10 0.47
CA PRO A 33 6.02 0.98 1.43
C PRO A 33 5.12 0.20 2.41
N LYS A 34 4.67 0.90 3.45
CA LYS A 34 3.92 0.38 4.59
C LYS A 34 2.78 -0.56 4.22
N GLN A 35 1.99 -0.20 3.21
CA GLN A 35 0.81 -0.97 2.80
C GLN A 35 1.13 -2.37 2.27
N LEU A 36 2.37 -2.61 1.85
CA LEU A 36 2.86 -3.90 1.35
C LEU A 36 3.54 -4.74 2.43
N LEU A 37 3.47 -4.30 3.71
CA LEU A 37 4.05 -4.99 4.86
C LEU A 37 2.99 -5.71 5.68
N ALA A 38 3.36 -6.85 6.25
CA ALA A 38 2.58 -7.59 7.23
C ALA A 38 2.95 -7.09 8.65
N LEU A 39 2.28 -6.05 9.12
CA LEU A 39 2.55 -5.42 10.41
C LEU A 39 1.70 -5.98 11.57
N ASN A 40 0.66 -6.75 11.24
CA ASN A 40 -0.24 -7.35 12.20
C ASN A 40 -0.75 -8.69 11.64
N GLY A 41 -0.06 -9.78 11.96
CA GLY A 41 -0.36 -11.11 11.42
C GLY A 41 0.41 -11.45 10.15
N GLU A 42 -0.09 -12.41 9.36
CA GLU A 42 0.59 -12.94 8.16
C GLU A 42 0.27 -12.14 6.89
N GLN A 43 -0.86 -11.43 6.87
CA GLN A 43 -1.31 -10.68 5.70
C GLN A 43 -0.81 -9.23 5.72
N THR A 44 -0.46 -8.71 4.54
CA THR A 44 -0.10 -7.30 4.39
C THR A 44 -1.31 -6.40 4.61
N LEU A 45 -1.08 -5.11 4.88
CA LEU A 45 -2.19 -4.15 5.08
C LEU A 45 -3.08 -4.04 3.84
N LEU A 46 -2.49 -4.12 2.63
CA LEU A 46 -3.24 -4.20 1.38
C LEU A 46 -4.14 -5.43 1.34
N GLN A 47 -3.61 -6.61 1.68
CA GLN A 47 -4.38 -7.85 1.71
C GLN A 47 -5.51 -7.81 2.74
N GLN A 48 -5.24 -7.32 3.95
CA GLN A 48 -6.25 -7.13 4.99
C GLN A 48 -7.36 -6.18 4.52
N THR A 49 -7.00 -5.09 3.84
CA THR A 49 -7.98 -4.14 3.28
C THR A 49 -8.82 -4.80 2.18
N ALA A 50 -8.20 -5.48 1.22
CA ALA A 50 -8.92 -6.17 0.15
C ALA A 50 -9.88 -7.24 0.68
N MET A 51 -9.46 -8.03 1.68
CA MET A 51 -10.32 -9.01 2.34
C MET A 51 -11.51 -8.36 3.04
N ARG A 52 -11.29 -7.30 3.81
CA ARG A 52 -12.36 -6.55 4.49
C ARG A 52 -13.39 -6.01 3.50
N LEU A 53 -12.94 -5.43 2.39
CA LEU A 53 -13.84 -4.89 1.38
C LEU A 53 -14.60 -6.00 0.62
N SER A 54 -14.02 -7.17 0.46
CA SER A 54 -14.68 -8.31 -0.21
C SER A 54 -15.89 -8.86 0.55
N HIS A 55 -16.07 -8.51 1.81
CA HIS A 55 -17.29 -8.83 2.57
C HIS A 55 -18.51 -8.00 2.13
N HIS A 56 -18.31 -6.92 1.38
CA HIS A 56 -19.38 -6.02 0.93
C HIS A 56 -19.45 -5.88 -0.59
N VAL A 57 -18.35 -6.06 -1.31
CA VAL A 57 -18.20 -5.89 -2.75
C VAL A 57 -17.61 -7.14 -3.38
N ASP A 58 -18.16 -7.58 -4.51
CA ASP A 58 -17.56 -8.68 -5.28
C ASP A 58 -16.11 -8.33 -5.66
N PRO A 59 -15.13 -9.23 -5.46
CA PRO A 59 -13.74 -8.97 -5.81
C PRO A 59 -13.49 -8.52 -7.25
N THR A 60 -14.36 -8.88 -8.21
CA THR A 60 -14.29 -8.36 -9.59
C THR A 60 -14.58 -6.86 -9.71
N ARG A 61 -15.12 -6.24 -8.66
CA ARG A 61 -15.44 -4.82 -8.56
C ARG A 61 -14.51 -4.06 -7.60
N LEU A 62 -13.43 -4.70 -7.16
CA LEU A 62 -12.34 -4.05 -6.43
C LEU A 62 -11.34 -3.46 -7.44
N TYR A 63 -11.16 -2.15 -7.39
CA TYR A 63 -10.13 -1.43 -8.12
C TYR A 63 -9.01 -1.05 -7.16
N THR A 64 -7.76 -1.08 -7.62
CA THR A 64 -6.62 -0.66 -6.81
C THR A 64 -5.77 0.30 -7.61
N VAL A 65 -5.53 1.49 -7.06
CA VAL A 65 -4.63 2.48 -7.67
C VAL A 65 -3.32 2.48 -6.90
N THR A 66 -2.22 2.34 -7.62
CA THR A 66 -0.87 2.27 -7.06
C THR A 66 0.15 2.94 -7.97
N HIS A 67 1.36 3.21 -7.49
CA HIS A 67 2.45 3.68 -8.34
C HIS A 67 3.00 2.56 -9.24
N GLU A 68 3.51 2.90 -10.42
CA GLU A 68 4.07 1.91 -11.38
C GLU A 68 5.16 1.04 -10.76
N ASP A 69 6.01 1.60 -9.89
CA ASP A 69 7.06 0.86 -9.20
C ASP A 69 6.53 -0.28 -8.31
N HIS A 70 5.31 -0.15 -7.80
CA HIS A 70 4.69 -1.14 -6.90
C HIS A 70 3.71 -2.08 -7.59
N LYS A 71 3.37 -1.81 -8.85
CA LYS A 71 2.35 -2.53 -9.64
C LYS A 71 2.46 -4.05 -9.54
N PHE A 72 3.67 -4.58 -9.67
CA PHE A 72 3.87 -6.02 -9.68
C PHE A 72 3.71 -6.66 -8.31
N GLU A 73 4.19 -6.00 -7.25
CA GLU A 73 4.01 -6.50 -5.89
C GLU A 73 2.55 -6.42 -5.47
N VAL A 74 1.86 -5.31 -5.77
CA VAL A 74 0.42 -5.14 -5.54
C VAL A 74 -0.37 -6.23 -6.26
N LYS A 75 -0.10 -6.46 -7.56
CA LYS A 75 -0.73 -7.54 -8.31
C LYS A 75 -0.46 -8.92 -7.71
N GLY A 76 0.79 -9.18 -7.30
CA GLY A 76 1.17 -10.43 -6.65
C GLY A 76 0.37 -10.69 -5.38
N GLN A 77 0.37 -9.74 -4.46
CA GLN A 77 -0.34 -9.84 -3.17
C GLN A 77 -1.86 -9.99 -3.34
N LEU A 78 -2.48 -9.27 -4.28
CA LEU A 78 -3.91 -9.38 -4.55
C LEU A 78 -4.27 -10.70 -5.24
N THR A 79 -3.40 -11.21 -6.13
CA THR A 79 -3.61 -12.49 -6.83
C THR A 79 -3.67 -13.67 -5.87
N GLU A 80 -2.90 -13.64 -4.78
CA GLU A 80 -2.93 -14.66 -3.73
C GLU A 80 -4.32 -14.80 -3.10
N LEU A 81 -5.07 -13.72 -3.03
CA LEU A 81 -6.43 -13.69 -2.46
C LEU A 81 -7.50 -13.82 -3.55
N PHE A 82 -7.40 -12.99 -4.58
CA PHE A 82 -8.41 -12.78 -5.60
C PHE A 82 -7.79 -12.64 -7.00
N PRO A 83 -7.52 -13.73 -7.72
CA PRO A 83 -6.88 -13.69 -9.04
C PRO A 83 -7.61 -12.81 -10.07
N GLN A 84 -8.93 -12.63 -9.93
CA GLN A 84 -9.76 -11.81 -10.80
C GLN A 84 -9.53 -10.29 -10.67
N THR A 85 -8.89 -9.82 -9.60
CA THR A 85 -8.64 -8.38 -9.38
C THR A 85 -7.48 -7.82 -10.20
N ILE A 86 -6.69 -8.66 -10.85
CA ILE A 86 -5.47 -8.25 -11.59
C ILE A 86 -5.78 -7.21 -12.67
N ALA A 87 -6.92 -7.35 -13.36
CA ALA A 87 -7.33 -6.44 -14.43
C ALA A 87 -7.64 -5.02 -13.92
N ASN A 88 -8.00 -4.88 -12.64
CA ASN A 88 -8.44 -3.64 -12.03
C ASN A 88 -7.32 -2.93 -11.23
N VAL A 89 -6.06 -3.34 -11.42
CA VAL A 89 -4.90 -2.64 -10.83
C VAL A 89 -4.43 -1.56 -11.78
N LEU A 90 -4.71 -0.31 -11.42
CA LEU A 90 -4.32 0.90 -12.15
C LEU A 90 -2.97 1.40 -11.60
N ALA A 91 -1.99 1.58 -12.47
CA ALA A 91 -0.65 1.98 -12.09
C ALA A 91 -0.37 3.42 -12.53
N GLU A 92 -0.24 4.33 -11.57
CA GLU A 92 0.10 5.73 -11.80
C GLU A 92 1.57 5.86 -12.24
N PRO A 93 1.87 6.54 -13.34
CA PRO A 93 3.25 6.72 -13.78
C PRO A 93 4.03 7.70 -12.90
N CYS A 94 3.33 8.57 -12.19
CA CYS A 94 3.91 9.50 -11.21
C CYS A 94 2.89 9.87 -10.13
N ALA A 95 3.38 10.24 -8.94
CA ALA A 95 2.51 10.61 -7.83
C ALA A 95 1.86 11.99 -8.06
N ARG A 96 0.52 12.06 -8.02
CA ARG A 96 -0.29 13.28 -8.16
C ARG A 96 -1.29 13.48 -7.02
N ASN A 97 -1.01 12.88 -5.86
CA ASN A 97 -1.90 12.89 -4.69
C ASN A 97 -3.20 12.12 -4.94
N THR A 98 -4.20 12.21 -4.04
CA THR A 98 -5.34 11.28 -4.02
C THR A 98 -6.43 11.58 -5.03
N LEU A 99 -6.67 12.85 -5.38
CA LEU A 99 -7.80 13.21 -6.27
C LEU A 99 -7.62 12.67 -7.70
N PRO A 100 -6.48 12.81 -8.39
CA PRO A 100 -6.28 12.20 -9.70
C PRO A 100 -6.41 10.68 -9.70
N ALA A 101 -5.89 10.01 -8.68
CA ALA A 101 -6.01 8.56 -8.51
C ALA A 101 -7.48 8.11 -8.38
N ILE A 102 -8.25 8.79 -7.53
CA ILE A 102 -9.69 8.55 -7.35
C ILE A 102 -10.44 8.85 -8.65
N ALA A 103 -10.13 9.97 -9.31
CA ALA A 103 -10.77 10.37 -10.56
C ALA A 103 -10.55 9.33 -11.66
N TRP A 104 -9.34 8.81 -11.80
CA TRP A 104 -9.03 7.78 -12.79
C TRP A 104 -9.81 6.49 -12.54
N ALA A 105 -9.77 5.95 -11.32
CA ALA A 105 -10.52 4.75 -10.98
C ALA A 105 -12.04 4.95 -11.14
N THR A 106 -12.55 6.11 -10.67
CA THR A 106 -13.97 6.44 -10.81
C THR A 106 -14.38 6.55 -12.27
N TYR A 107 -13.57 7.15 -13.13
CA TYR A 107 -13.88 7.27 -14.55
C TYR A 107 -13.95 5.91 -15.25
N GLN A 108 -13.04 4.98 -14.93
CA GLN A 108 -13.10 3.60 -15.44
C GLN A 108 -14.39 2.88 -15.03
N ILE A 109 -14.85 3.10 -13.80
CA ILE A 109 -16.12 2.55 -13.30
C ILE A 109 -17.31 3.26 -13.96
N TYR A 110 -17.28 4.61 -14.03
CA TYR A 110 -18.33 5.45 -14.60
C TYR A 110 -18.66 5.10 -16.05
N GLN A 111 -17.62 4.76 -16.86
CA GLN A 111 -17.84 4.33 -18.24
C GLN A 111 -18.64 3.02 -18.35
N GLN A 112 -18.59 2.17 -17.32
CA GLN A 112 -19.33 0.91 -17.27
C GLN A 112 -20.70 1.06 -16.60
N ASP A 113 -20.75 1.85 -15.53
CA ASP A 113 -21.93 2.05 -14.70
C ASP A 113 -21.94 3.47 -14.07
N PRO A 114 -22.62 4.43 -14.69
CA PRO A 114 -22.72 5.80 -14.16
C PRO A 114 -23.42 5.92 -12.81
N ASP A 115 -24.25 4.96 -12.46
CA ASP A 115 -25.00 4.92 -11.20
C ASP A 115 -24.31 4.07 -10.12
N ALA A 116 -23.10 3.59 -10.36
CA ALA A 116 -22.31 2.82 -9.40
C ALA A 116 -22.11 3.59 -8.10
N LEU A 117 -22.30 2.90 -6.96
CA LEU A 117 -21.87 3.40 -5.65
C LEU A 117 -20.44 2.97 -5.40
N ILE A 118 -19.56 3.93 -5.15
CA ILE A 118 -18.14 3.73 -5.00
C ILE A 118 -17.71 4.10 -3.59
N GLY A 119 -17.08 3.13 -2.86
CA GLY A 119 -16.34 3.40 -1.64
C GLY A 119 -14.85 3.52 -1.95
N VAL A 120 -14.19 4.54 -1.43
CA VAL A 120 -12.74 4.79 -1.58
C VAL A 120 -12.07 4.59 -0.22
N PHE A 121 -11.03 3.75 -0.17
CA PHE A 121 -10.37 3.33 1.06
C PHE A 121 -8.85 3.31 0.89
N ALA A 122 -8.12 3.77 1.90
CA ALA A 122 -6.67 3.63 1.92
C ALA A 122 -6.26 2.20 2.30
N SER A 123 -5.23 1.67 1.64
CA SER A 123 -4.72 0.30 1.87
C SER A 123 -3.87 0.15 3.12
N ASP A 124 -3.52 1.25 3.78
CA ASP A 124 -2.50 1.29 4.82
C ASP A 124 -3.05 1.57 6.23
N GLN A 125 -4.37 1.51 6.38
CA GLN A 125 -5.10 1.75 7.62
C GLN A 125 -5.55 0.43 8.27
N ALA A 126 -5.51 0.40 9.60
CA ALA A 126 -6.02 -0.72 10.38
C ALA A 126 -7.41 -0.41 10.94
N ILE A 127 -8.29 -1.41 10.90
CA ILE A 127 -9.65 -1.37 11.41
C ILE A 127 -9.89 -2.70 12.16
N ASP A 128 -10.17 -2.62 13.48
CA ASP A 128 -10.40 -3.84 14.27
C ASP A 128 -11.87 -4.21 14.37
N ASN A 129 -12.78 -3.22 14.29
CA ASN A 129 -14.22 -3.46 14.30
C ASN A 129 -14.79 -3.41 12.89
N GLU A 130 -14.59 -4.50 12.13
CA GLU A 130 -15.08 -4.62 10.75
C GLU A 130 -16.61 -4.54 10.66
N THR A 131 -17.33 -5.04 11.66
CA THR A 131 -18.79 -4.95 11.68
C THR A 131 -19.28 -3.50 11.72
N ALA A 132 -18.64 -2.65 12.55
CA ALA A 132 -18.95 -1.23 12.60
C ALA A 132 -18.58 -0.53 11.28
N PHE A 133 -17.44 -0.89 10.69
CA PHE A 133 -17.00 -0.37 9.39
C PHE A 133 -18.02 -0.68 8.28
N LEU A 134 -18.41 -1.94 8.13
CA LEU A 134 -19.38 -2.36 7.09
C LEU A 134 -20.73 -1.66 7.26
N LYS A 135 -21.20 -1.56 8.50
CA LYS A 135 -22.43 -0.85 8.82
C LYS A 135 -22.38 0.64 8.48
N ALA A 136 -21.23 1.30 8.74
CA ALA A 136 -21.00 2.69 8.39
C ALA A 136 -20.96 2.88 6.88
N TRP A 137 -20.31 1.96 6.15
CA TRP A 137 -20.26 1.98 4.69
C TRP A 137 -21.65 1.82 4.08
N GLU A 138 -22.45 0.81 4.50
CA GLU A 138 -23.85 0.63 4.07
C GLU A 138 -24.71 1.87 4.38
N THR A 139 -24.47 2.53 5.52
CA THR A 139 -25.15 3.77 5.88
C THR A 139 -24.77 4.91 4.94
N ALA A 140 -23.48 5.05 4.62
CA ALA A 140 -22.98 6.09 3.72
C ALA A 140 -23.52 5.91 2.29
N GLU A 141 -23.70 4.68 1.82
CA GLU A 141 -24.28 4.38 0.50
C GLU A 141 -25.70 4.94 0.35
N GLN A 142 -26.48 5.02 1.43
CA GLN A 142 -27.83 5.57 1.35
C GLN A 142 -27.83 7.07 1.01
N ALA A 143 -26.92 7.83 1.60
CA ALA A 143 -26.79 9.25 1.24
C ALA A 143 -26.07 9.43 -0.11
N ALA A 144 -25.11 8.58 -0.43
CA ALA A 144 -24.43 8.60 -1.72
C ALA A 144 -25.40 8.35 -2.90
N ALA A 145 -26.39 7.48 -2.72
CA ALA A 145 -27.44 7.23 -3.72
C ALA A 145 -28.30 8.50 -4.00
N GLU A 146 -28.40 9.41 -3.02
CA GLU A 146 -29.09 10.70 -3.11
C GLU A 146 -28.13 11.86 -3.47
N ASP A 147 -27.03 11.54 -4.15
CA ASP A 147 -26.03 12.47 -4.68
C ASP A 147 -25.21 13.22 -3.62
N PHE A 148 -25.01 12.64 -2.44
CA PHE A 148 -24.06 13.17 -1.47
C PHE A 148 -22.65 12.60 -1.69
N LEU A 149 -21.62 13.42 -1.45
CA LEU A 149 -20.28 12.95 -1.11
C LEU A 149 -20.25 12.67 0.38
N VAL A 150 -19.99 11.43 0.79
CA VAL A 150 -20.08 11.01 2.19
C VAL A 150 -18.69 10.64 2.73
N LEU A 151 -18.35 11.16 3.91
CA LEU A 151 -17.14 10.86 4.64
C LEU A 151 -17.46 9.91 5.81
N LEU A 152 -16.50 9.03 6.16
CA LEU A 152 -16.54 8.31 7.43
C LEU A 152 -15.71 9.07 8.47
N GLY A 153 -16.38 9.56 9.51
CA GLY A 153 -15.76 10.39 10.55
C GLY A 153 -15.44 9.57 11.79
N ILE A 154 -14.20 9.65 12.27
CA ILE A 154 -13.70 8.91 13.44
C ILE A 154 -13.75 9.81 14.67
N LYS A 155 -14.22 9.29 15.80
CA LYS A 155 -14.19 10.02 17.08
C LYS A 155 -12.73 10.19 17.55
N PRO A 156 -12.25 11.43 17.72
CA PRO A 156 -10.92 11.69 18.24
C PRO A 156 -10.74 11.18 19.67
N HIS A 157 -9.54 10.70 19.98
CA HIS A 157 -9.11 10.36 21.33
C HIS A 157 -7.92 11.20 21.80
N GLU A 158 -7.33 12.00 20.88
CA GLU A 158 -6.21 12.90 21.14
C GLU A 158 -6.24 14.08 20.14
N PRO A 159 -5.51 15.18 20.38
CA PRO A 159 -5.45 16.32 19.48
C PRO A 159 -4.39 16.11 18.38
N ALA A 160 -4.61 15.15 17.47
CA ALA A 160 -3.68 14.84 16.40
C ALA A 160 -3.63 15.98 15.35
N THR A 161 -2.43 16.45 15.03
CA THR A 161 -2.20 17.50 14.01
C THR A 161 -2.00 16.95 12.61
N GLY A 162 -1.92 15.62 12.48
CA GLY A 162 -1.72 14.91 11.20
C GLY A 162 -3.00 14.66 10.41
N TYR A 163 -4.19 14.89 11.00
CA TYR A 163 -5.47 14.56 10.40
C TYR A 163 -6.31 15.79 10.07
N GLY A 164 -7.26 15.63 9.15
CA GLY A 164 -8.35 16.56 8.95
C GLY A 164 -9.42 16.42 10.03
N TYR A 165 -10.12 17.50 10.32
CA TYR A 165 -11.22 17.56 11.29
C TYR A 165 -12.52 17.96 10.65
N ILE A 166 -13.60 17.23 10.98
CA ILE A 166 -14.94 17.40 10.42
C ILE A 166 -15.90 17.84 11.54
N LYS A 167 -16.54 18.99 11.36
CA LYS A 167 -17.65 19.41 12.22
C LYS A 167 -18.96 18.83 11.68
N SER A 168 -19.63 18.01 12.49
CA SER A 168 -20.98 17.57 12.20
C SER A 168 -21.97 18.74 12.31
N GLY A 169 -22.83 18.88 11.30
CA GLY A 169 -23.90 19.86 11.26
C GLY A 169 -25.26 19.23 11.60
N THR A 170 -26.30 19.60 10.84
CA THR A 170 -27.66 19.11 11.04
C THR A 170 -27.80 17.64 10.67
N ASP A 171 -28.67 16.94 11.37
CA ASP A 171 -29.04 15.57 11.04
C ASP A 171 -29.76 15.53 9.68
N LEU A 172 -29.37 14.61 8.83
CA LEU A 172 -30.04 14.31 7.58
C LEU A 172 -31.04 13.17 7.79
N ALA A 173 -32.28 13.37 7.35
CA ALA A 173 -33.39 12.46 7.60
C ALA A 173 -33.37 11.22 6.69
N PHE A 174 -32.32 10.40 6.83
CA PHE A 174 -32.25 9.08 6.19
C PHE A 174 -32.80 8.00 7.12
N ASN A 175 -33.48 7.02 6.54
CA ASN A 175 -33.87 5.82 7.29
C ASN A 175 -32.69 4.81 7.33
N ALA A 176 -31.61 5.22 7.98
CA ALA A 176 -30.33 4.52 7.99
C ALA A 176 -30.07 3.87 9.36
N ALA A 177 -29.16 2.89 9.37
CA ALA A 177 -28.77 2.16 10.57
C ALA A 177 -27.89 2.97 11.54
N MET A 178 -27.26 4.05 11.04
CA MET A 178 -26.45 5.00 11.81
C MET A 178 -26.85 6.44 11.44
N PRO A 179 -26.57 7.44 12.31
CA PRO A 179 -26.84 8.83 11.98
C PRO A 179 -25.98 9.30 10.81
N ILE A 180 -26.58 10.18 9.99
CA ILE A 180 -25.90 10.87 8.90
C ILE A 180 -26.05 12.36 9.16
N HIS A 181 -24.96 13.10 9.21
CA HIS A 181 -24.99 14.54 9.43
C HIS A 181 -24.46 15.26 8.19
N GLN A 182 -24.97 16.44 7.94
CA GLN A 182 -24.33 17.36 7.02
C GLN A 182 -22.96 17.76 7.56
N VAL A 183 -21.96 17.94 6.69
CA VAL A 183 -20.69 18.53 7.09
C VAL A 183 -20.87 20.04 7.23
N ALA A 184 -20.64 20.57 8.43
CA ALA A 184 -20.74 22.01 8.71
C ALA A 184 -19.39 22.72 8.49
N GLN A 185 -18.28 22.01 8.68
CA GLN A 185 -16.94 22.53 8.45
C GLN A 185 -15.96 21.38 8.24
N PHE A 186 -14.98 21.58 7.40
CA PHE A 186 -13.83 20.71 7.21
C PHE A 186 -12.55 21.52 7.37
N VAL A 187 -11.57 21.02 8.13
CA VAL A 187 -10.27 21.69 8.37
C VAL A 187 -9.16 20.66 8.29
N GLU A 188 -8.27 20.79 7.33
CA GLU A 188 -7.14 19.86 7.14
C GLU A 188 -5.93 20.28 7.98
N LYS A 189 -5.40 19.34 8.76
CA LYS A 189 -4.14 19.44 9.51
C LYS A 189 -3.98 20.73 10.32
N PRO A 190 -4.81 20.98 11.34
CA PRO A 190 -4.70 22.14 12.20
C PRO A 190 -3.42 22.11 13.05
N ASP A 191 -3.05 23.25 13.62
CA ASP A 191 -2.05 23.27 14.68
C ASP A 191 -2.59 22.63 15.99
N LEU A 192 -1.72 22.37 16.96
CA LEU A 192 -2.06 21.67 18.19
C LEU A 192 -3.14 22.40 19.01
N VAL A 193 -3.14 23.74 19.02
CA VAL A 193 -4.11 24.54 19.78
C VAL A 193 -5.51 24.37 19.17
N HIS A 194 -5.60 24.45 17.84
CA HIS A 194 -6.86 24.23 17.14
C HIS A 194 -7.31 22.78 17.23
N ALA A 195 -6.38 21.81 17.10
CA ALA A 195 -6.68 20.39 17.23
C ALA A 195 -7.29 20.07 18.59
N GLN A 196 -6.73 20.60 19.70
CA GLN A 196 -7.30 20.43 21.03
C GLN A 196 -8.71 21.01 21.13
N LYS A 197 -8.91 22.22 20.61
CA LYS A 197 -10.23 22.85 20.60
C LYS A 197 -11.24 22.02 19.78
N PHE A 198 -10.85 21.46 18.64
CA PHE A 198 -11.74 20.65 17.84
C PHE A 198 -12.14 19.34 18.54
N VAL A 199 -11.22 18.72 19.29
CA VAL A 199 -11.56 17.55 20.12
C VAL A 199 -12.59 17.95 21.20
N ASP A 200 -12.37 19.06 21.90
CA ASP A 200 -13.25 19.55 22.95
C ASP A 200 -14.65 19.96 22.39
N ASP A 201 -14.69 20.49 21.17
CA ASP A 201 -15.90 20.90 20.46
C ASP A 201 -16.62 19.70 19.77
N GLY A 202 -16.11 18.47 19.88
CA GLY A 202 -16.74 17.25 19.37
C GLY A 202 -16.62 17.05 17.86
N TYR A 203 -15.59 17.61 17.22
CA TYR A 203 -15.29 17.30 15.83
C TYR A 203 -14.86 15.83 15.67
N LEU A 204 -14.99 15.31 14.45
CA LEU A 204 -14.52 13.99 14.06
C LEU A 204 -13.22 14.12 13.28
N TRP A 205 -12.34 13.12 13.34
CA TRP A 205 -11.24 13.03 12.39
C TRP A 205 -11.74 12.58 11.02
N ASN A 206 -11.16 13.13 9.98
CA ASN A 206 -11.31 12.60 8.63
C ASN A 206 -10.49 11.32 8.48
N SER A 207 -11.17 10.20 8.21
CA SER A 207 -10.50 8.91 7.96
C SER A 207 -9.85 8.82 6.58
N GLY A 208 -10.13 9.77 5.67
CA GLY A 208 -9.77 9.67 4.25
C GLY A 208 -10.59 8.63 3.47
N MET A 209 -11.71 8.17 4.03
CA MET A 209 -12.63 7.25 3.38
C MET A 209 -13.83 8.02 2.84
N PHE A 210 -14.16 7.79 1.57
CA PHE A 210 -15.21 8.50 0.86
C PHE A 210 -16.20 7.51 0.22
N VAL A 211 -17.48 7.85 0.23
CA VAL A 211 -18.52 7.08 -0.48
C VAL A 211 -19.35 8.04 -1.33
N PHE A 212 -19.53 7.72 -2.60
CA PHE A 212 -20.27 8.56 -3.56
C PHE A 212 -20.79 7.75 -4.74
N LYS A 213 -21.72 8.32 -5.49
CA LYS A 213 -22.16 7.80 -6.80
C LYS A 213 -21.21 8.28 -7.89
N ALA A 214 -20.82 7.39 -8.82
CA ALA A 214 -19.88 7.70 -9.90
C ALA A 214 -20.27 8.95 -10.69
N GLY A 215 -21.53 9.06 -11.12
CA GLY A 215 -22.03 10.22 -11.86
C GLY A 215 -21.95 11.51 -11.04
N THR A 216 -22.28 11.47 -9.75
CA THR A 216 -22.19 12.62 -8.85
C THR A 216 -20.73 13.08 -8.73
N PHE A 217 -19.79 12.15 -8.54
CA PHE A 217 -18.37 12.50 -8.47
C PHE A 217 -17.88 13.18 -9.76
N MET A 218 -18.26 12.64 -10.93
CA MET A 218 -17.88 13.25 -12.22
C MET A 218 -18.44 14.65 -12.40
N GLN A 219 -19.68 14.93 -11.92
CA GLN A 219 -20.26 16.27 -11.92
C GLN A 219 -19.52 17.22 -10.97
N LEU A 220 -19.18 16.77 -9.76
CA LEU A 220 -18.40 17.54 -8.81
C LEU A 220 -16.99 17.84 -9.35
N LEU A 221 -16.35 16.85 -9.97
CA LEU A 221 -15.05 17.04 -10.61
C LEU A 221 -15.11 18.09 -11.74
N GLN A 222 -16.17 18.04 -12.56
CA GLN A 222 -16.38 19.03 -13.63
C GLN A 222 -16.58 20.44 -13.07
N GLN A 223 -17.30 20.59 -11.98
CA GLN A 223 -17.63 21.88 -11.38
C GLN A 223 -16.45 22.49 -10.61
N TYR A 224 -15.75 21.71 -9.80
CA TYR A 224 -14.74 22.21 -8.87
C TYR A 224 -13.31 22.02 -9.37
N GLN A 225 -13.07 21.02 -10.23
CA GLN A 225 -11.74 20.69 -10.76
C GLN A 225 -11.77 20.46 -12.28
N PRO A 226 -12.17 21.46 -13.08
CA PRO A 226 -12.40 21.31 -14.51
C PRO A 226 -11.15 20.86 -15.28
N ILE A 227 -9.95 21.19 -14.82
CA ILE A 227 -8.68 20.76 -15.45
C ILE A 227 -8.55 19.24 -15.33
N ILE A 228 -8.71 18.68 -14.12
CA ILE A 228 -8.64 17.22 -13.89
C ILE A 228 -9.75 16.53 -14.68
N TYR A 229 -10.97 17.09 -14.68
CA TYR A 229 -12.09 16.54 -15.43
C TYR A 229 -11.78 16.43 -16.93
N GLN A 230 -11.27 17.48 -17.55
CA GLN A 230 -10.93 17.44 -18.98
C GLN A 230 -9.80 16.46 -19.29
N GLN A 231 -8.79 16.43 -18.47
CA GLN A 231 -7.66 15.48 -18.64
C GLN A 231 -8.10 14.04 -18.50
N ILE A 232 -8.96 13.71 -17.51
CA ILE A 232 -9.41 12.34 -17.29
C ILE A 232 -10.25 11.80 -18.47
N LEU A 233 -11.00 12.66 -19.17
CA LEU A 233 -11.77 12.28 -20.35
C LEU A 233 -10.89 11.92 -21.55
N THR A 234 -9.65 12.39 -21.59
CA THR A 234 -8.68 12.11 -22.66
C THR A 234 -7.69 11.02 -22.32
N LEU A 235 -7.77 10.47 -21.10
CA LEU A 235 -6.83 9.48 -20.60
C LEU A 235 -7.03 8.13 -21.30
N ASP A 236 -5.98 7.64 -21.96
CA ASP A 236 -5.93 6.38 -22.67
C ASP A 236 -4.62 5.65 -22.31
N PRO A 237 -4.56 4.31 -22.35
CA PRO A 237 -3.32 3.58 -22.13
C PRO A 237 -2.12 4.03 -22.98
N GLU A 238 -2.36 4.52 -24.20
CA GLU A 238 -1.30 4.97 -25.10
C GLU A 238 -0.71 6.34 -24.73
N ASN A 239 -1.46 7.19 -24.00
CA ASN A 239 -1.04 8.54 -23.58
C ASN A 239 -0.94 8.72 -22.07
N LEU A 240 -1.01 7.62 -21.31
CA LEU A 240 -1.11 7.66 -19.85
C LEU A 240 -0.01 8.51 -19.21
N ASP A 241 1.25 8.27 -19.56
CA ASP A 241 2.41 8.97 -18.98
C ASP A 241 2.36 10.48 -19.26
N GLU A 242 2.04 10.85 -20.50
CA GLU A 242 1.98 12.25 -20.92
C GLU A 242 0.83 12.98 -20.19
N VAL A 243 -0.37 12.47 -20.27
CA VAL A 243 -1.56 13.11 -19.69
C VAL A 243 -1.50 13.10 -18.17
N TYR A 244 -1.13 11.96 -17.55
CA TYR A 244 -1.09 11.84 -16.10
C TYR A 244 -0.05 12.76 -15.46
N SER A 245 1.10 12.95 -16.12
CA SER A 245 2.14 13.88 -15.63
C SER A 245 1.69 15.34 -15.57
N GLN A 246 0.64 15.70 -16.30
CA GLN A 246 0.09 17.07 -16.33
C GLN A 246 -1.00 17.30 -15.27
N PHE A 247 -1.49 16.26 -14.58
CA PHE A 247 -2.45 16.46 -13.50
C PHE A 247 -1.88 17.35 -12.39
N PRO A 248 -2.67 18.29 -11.85
CA PRO A 248 -2.29 18.98 -10.63
C PRO A 248 -2.17 17.99 -9.48
N SER A 249 -1.14 18.15 -8.63
CA SER A 249 -0.99 17.33 -7.42
C SER A 249 -1.95 17.86 -6.36
N LEU A 250 -3.10 17.20 -6.21
CA LEU A 250 -4.20 17.66 -5.36
C LEU A 250 -4.84 16.48 -4.60
N SER A 251 -5.08 16.66 -3.29
CA SER A 251 -5.82 15.66 -2.51
C SER A 251 -7.32 15.77 -2.72
N MET A 252 -8.05 14.69 -2.45
CA MET A 252 -9.50 14.65 -2.42
C MET A 252 -10.07 15.67 -1.42
N ASP A 253 -9.37 15.83 -0.29
CA ASP A 253 -9.75 16.73 0.79
C ASP A 253 -9.76 18.18 0.32
N HIS A 254 -8.63 18.69 -0.18
CA HIS A 254 -8.51 20.07 -0.68
C HIS A 254 -9.25 20.30 -2.00
N GLY A 255 -9.32 19.27 -2.86
CA GLY A 255 -9.94 19.40 -4.18
C GLY A 255 -11.46 19.41 -4.18
N LEU A 256 -12.08 18.66 -3.29
CA LEU A 256 -13.54 18.51 -3.24
C LEU A 256 -14.12 18.67 -1.84
N ALA A 257 -13.59 18.02 -0.80
CA ALA A 257 -14.24 18.00 0.52
C ALA A 257 -14.30 19.37 1.18
N GLU A 258 -13.22 20.13 1.21
CA GLU A 258 -13.18 21.49 1.75
C GLU A 258 -14.09 22.45 0.95
N PRO A 259 -13.98 22.57 -0.39
CA PRO A 259 -14.83 23.45 -1.16
C PRO A 259 -16.33 23.13 -1.03
N LEU A 260 -16.69 21.86 -0.93
CA LEU A 260 -18.08 21.44 -0.74
C LEU A 260 -18.60 21.83 0.66
N ALA A 261 -17.77 21.68 1.69
CA ALA A 261 -18.13 22.08 3.05
C ALA A 261 -18.31 23.59 3.18
N GLU A 262 -17.48 24.40 2.53
CA GLU A 262 -17.57 25.87 2.53
C GLU A 262 -18.89 26.40 1.97
N VAL A 263 -19.42 25.77 0.91
CA VAL A 263 -20.67 26.21 0.27
C VAL A 263 -21.91 25.45 0.78
N SER A 264 -21.73 24.64 1.86
CA SER A 264 -22.81 23.81 2.41
C SER A 264 -23.51 22.94 1.35
N ALA A 265 -22.72 22.40 0.41
CA ALA A 265 -23.24 21.55 -0.66
C ALA A 265 -23.65 20.16 -0.14
N LYS A 266 -23.96 19.22 -1.05
CA LYS A 266 -24.28 17.83 -0.71
C LYS A 266 -23.02 17.05 -0.23
N ILE A 267 -22.51 17.39 0.95
CA ILE A 267 -21.46 16.68 1.64
C ILE A 267 -21.94 16.24 3.02
N ALA A 268 -21.76 14.97 3.36
CA ALA A 268 -22.25 14.38 4.59
C ALA A 268 -21.14 13.59 5.32
N VAL A 269 -21.35 13.34 6.61
CA VAL A 269 -20.46 12.50 7.42
C VAL A 269 -21.28 11.46 8.20
N VAL A 270 -20.76 10.23 8.24
CA VAL A 270 -21.24 9.15 9.11
C VAL A 270 -20.22 8.97 10.23
N PRO A 271 -20.57 9.33 11.49
CA PRO A 271 -19.71 9.08 12.64
C PRO A 271 -19.60 7.57 12.90
N VAL A 272 -18.38 7.07 13.08
CA VAL A 272 -18.15 5.65 13.36
C VAL A 272 -17.01 5.44 14.34
N ASP A 273 -17.20 4.48 15.24
CA ASP A 273 -16.16 3.92 16.10
C ASP A 273 -15.85 2.50 15.61
N MET A 274 -14.79 2.38 14.83
CA MET A 274 -14.36 1.11 14.23
C MET A 274 -12.96 0.69 14.67
N ALA A 275 -12.47 1.24 15.79
CA ALA A 275 -11.11 1.02 16.28
C ALA A 275 -10.07 1.27 15.17
N TRP A 276 -10.18 2.43 14.52
CA TRP A 276 -9.37 2.85 13.40
C TRP A 276 -7.99 3.37 13.83
N SER A 277 -6.98 3.08 13.03
CA SER A 277 -5.64 3.67 13.15
C SER A 277 -5.02 3.82 11.77
N ASP A 278 -4.28 4.92 11.55
CA ASP A 278 -3.50 5.12 10.33
C ASP A 278 -2.18 4.35 10.33
N LEU A 279 -1.80 3.70 11.45
CA LEU A 279 -0.51 3.00 11.63
C LEU A 279 0.68 3.88 11.19
N GLY A 280 0.65 5.16 11.53
CA GLY A 280 1.59 6.17 11.02
C GLY A 280 2.99 6.08 11.62
N SER A 281 3.16 5.44 12.79
CA SER A 281 4.42 5.39 13.52
C SER A 281 4.62 4.07 14.27
N TRP A 282 5.82 3.82 14.77
CA TRP A 282 6.10 2.66 15.62
C TRP A 282 5.33 2.70 16.95
N ASP A 283 5.00 3.89 17.45
CA ASP A 283 4.18 4.02 18.65
C ASP A 283 2.73 3.59 18.39
N SER A 284 2.15 3.91 17.23
CA SER A 284 0.82 3.43 16.85
C SER A 284 0.78 1.90 16.67
N ILE A 285 1.86 1.29 16.22
CA ILE A 285 2.01 -0.18 16.16
C ILE A 285 2.09 -0.76 17.57
N TYR A 286 2.93 -0.18 18.47
CA TYR A 286 3.00 -0.60 19.86
C TYR A 286 1.64 -0.51 20.57
N ALA A 287 0.89 0.56 20.35
CA ALA A 287 -0.41 0.77 20.97
C ALA A 287 -1.41 -0.36 20.66
N ARG A 288 -1.35 -0.92 19.46
CA ARG A 288 -2.29 -1.95 18.99
C ARG A 288 -1.92 -3.38 19.35
N HIS A 289 -0.64 -3.68 19.53
CA HIS A 289 -0.22 -5.05 19.80
C HIS A 289 -0.46 -5.45 21.26
N VAL A 290 -0.65 -6.75 21.48
CA VAL A 290 -0.75 -7.32 22.82
C VAL A 290 0.59 -7.16 23.53
N LYS A 291 0.54 -6.66 24.76
CA LYS A 291 1.71 -6.42 25.60
C LYS A 291 1.94 -7.57 26.56
N ASP A 292 3.20 -7.88 26.84
CA ASP A 292 3.58 -8.81 27.88
C ASP A 292 3.39 -8.22 29.30
N ALA A 293 3.82 -8.95 30.34
CA ALA A 293 3.70 -8.53 31.72
C ALA A 293 4.49 -7.24 32.05
N ASP A 294 5.55 -6.98 31.32
CA ASP A 294 6.42 -5.81 31.45
C ASP A 294 6.03 -4.67 30.50
N SER A 295 4.83 -4.78 29.92
CA SER A 295 4.30 -3.85 28.92
C SER A 295 5.13 -3.75 27.64
N ASN A 296 5.88 -4.79 27.27
CA ASN A 296 6.61 -4.83 26.00
C ASN A 296 5.75 -5.47 24.90
N VAL A 297 6.03 -5.06 23.67
CA VAL A 297 5.60 -5.73 22.44
C VAL A 297 6.83 -6.34 21.79
N THR A 298 6.79 -7.66 21.56
CA THR A 298 7.92 -8.36 20.94
C THR A 298 7.48 -9.07 19.66
N HIS A 299 8.35 -9.05 18.64
CA HIS A 299 8.16 -9.77 17.39
C HIS A 299 9.49 -10.43 16.98
N GLY A 300 9.42 -11.71 16.55
CA GLY A 300 10.60 -12.49 16.19
C GLY A 300 11.33 -13.07 17.41
N ALA A 301 12.64 -13.35 17.28
CA ALA A 301 13.43 -13.91 18.36
C ALA A 301 13.94 -12.79 19.29
N VAL A 302 13.34 -12.67 20.48
CA VAL A 302 13.67 -11.62 21.45
C VAL A 302 13.92 -12.25 22.84
N VAL A 303 14.93 -11.76 23.53
CA VAL A 303 15.19 -12.02 24.96
C VAL A 303 15.35 -10.70 25.67
N SER A 304 14.49 -10.43 26.64
CA SER A 304 14.47 -9.16 27.40
C SER A 304 14.69 -9.42 28.89
N LEU A 305 15.56 -8.62 29.52
CA LEU A 305 15.77 -8.59 30.96
C LEU A 305 15.73 -7.16 31.44
N ASP A 306 14.95 -6.88 32.47
CA ASP A 306 14.76 -5.52 33.03
C ASP A 306 14.43 -4.48 31.93
N THR A 307 13.56 -4.89 30.98
CA THR A 307 13.13 -4.05 29.85
C THR A 307 11.62 -3.84 29.93
N TYR A 308 11.18 -2.58 29.86
CA TYR A 308 9.79 -2.19 30.09
C TYR A 308 9.27 -1.26 29.00
N ASN A 309 7.93 -1.28 28.78
CA ASN A 309 7.21 -0.33 27.92
C ASN A 309 7.78 -0.22 26.48
N SER A 310 8.40 -1.26 25.96
CA SER A 310 9.25 -1.19 24.77
C SER A 310 8.68 -2.00 23.60
N LEU A 311 8.97 -1.55 22.38
CA LEU A 311 8.68 -2.28 21.15
C LEU A 311 9.98 -2.87 20.61
N ILE A 312 10.08 -4.21 20.56
CA ILE A 312 11.27 -4.92 20.09
C ILE A 312 10.85 -5.82 18.95
N TRP A 313 11.33 -5.51 17.75
CA TRP A 313 10.92 -6.15 16.50
C TRP A 313 12.14 -6.62 15.71
N THR A 314 12.19 -7.91 15.37
CA THR A 314 13.22 -8.43 14.46
C THR A 314 12.62 -9.35 13.41
N GLU A 315 13.04 -9.17 12.15
CA GLU A 315 12.75 -10.11 11.06
C GLU A 315 13.84 -11.19 10.95
N THR A 316 15.00 -10.98 11.57
CA THR A 316 16.15 -11.87 11.45
C THR A 316 17.05 -11.81 12.67
N GLY A 317 17.62 -12.96 13.05
CA GLY A 317 18.52 -13.05 14.18
C GLY A 317 17.82 -12.94 15.53
N LEU A 318 18.59 -12.70 16.59
CA LEU A 318 18.14 -12.54 17.98
C LEU A 318 18.42 -11.11 18.43
N ILE A 319 17.42 -10.44 19.02
CA ILE A 319 17.64 -9.22 19.81
C ILE A 319 17.63 -9.58 21.28
N ALA A 320 18.67 -9.19 22.00
CA ALA A 320 18.72 -9.24 23.46
C ALA A 320 18.74 -7.83 24.03
N THR A 321 17.86 -7.53 24.99
CA THR A 321 17.76 -6.22 25.66
C THR A 321 17.98 -6.37 27.17
N LEU A 322 18.63 -5.38 27.77
CA LEU A 322 18.90 -5.33 29.20
C LEU A 322 18.76 -3.90 29.73
N GLY A 323 17.90 -3.71 30.72
CA GLY A 323 17.79 -2.45 31.45
C GLY A 323 17.27 -1.28 30.61
N LEU A 324 16.32 -1.52 29.69
CA LEU A 324 15.74 -0.49 28.82
C LEU A 324 14.31 -0.14 29.24
N ASP A 325 13.90 1.08 28.97
CA ASP A 325 12.53 1.56 29.19
C ASP A 325 12.11 2.50 28.05
N ASN A 326 10.90 2.37 27.58
CA ASN A 326 10.25 3.22 26.58
C ASN A 326 11.04 3.35 25.26
N VAL A 327 11.61 2.25 24.75
CA VAL A 327 12.39 2.25 23.49
C VAL A 327 11.67 1.49 22.39
N ALA A 328 11.94 1.87 21.14
CA ALA A 328 11.66 1.07 19.96
C ALA A 328 13.00 0.54 19.39
N VAL A 329 13.11 -0.77 19.27
CA VAL A 329 14.26 -1.46 18.64
C VAL A 329 13.72 -2.28 17.49
N ILE A 330 14.04 -1.87 16.26
CA ILE A 330 13.50 -2.48 15.04
C ILE A 330 14.68 -2.94 14.17
N GLN A 331 14.78 -4.23 13.91
CA GLN A 331 15.87 -4.83 13.14
C GLN A 331 15.35 -5.52 11.89
N THR A 332 15.94 -5.16 10.76
CA THR A 332 15.88 -5.90 9.49
C THR A 332 17.24 -6.54 9.21
N ALA A 333 17.37 -7.27 8.11
CA ALA A 333 18.64 -7.91 7.75
C ALA A 333 19.79 -6.92 7.46
N ASP A 334 19.47 -5.67 7.11
CA ASP A 334 20.43 -4.65 6.64
C ASP A 334 20.45 -3.38 7.48
N ALA A 335 19.52 -3.20 8.41
CA ALA A 335 19.45 -1.99 9.24
C ALA A 335 18.81 -2.25 10.60
N THR A 336 19.24 -1.46 11.60
CA THR A 336 18.64 -1.46 12.93
C THR A 336 18.32 -0.02 13.34
N LEU A 337 17.06 0.23 13.72
CA LEU A 337 16.62 1.45 14.36
C LEU A 337 16.57 1.24 15.88
N VAL A 338 17.11 2.19 16.63
CA VAL A 338 16.90 2.31 18.08
C VAL A 338 16.51 3.75 18.37
N CYS A 339 15.36 3.95 19.00
CA CYS A 339 14.91 5.29 19.37
C CYS A 339 14.05 5.27 20.65
N ASP A 340 13.93 6.40 21.32
CA ASP A 340 12.90 6.64 22.29
C ASP A 340 11.54 6.55 21.57
N ARG A 341 10.61 5.75 22.10
CA ARG A 341 9.31 5.50 21.49
C ARG A 341 8.46 6.77 21.39
N SER A 342 8.58 7.68 22.36
CA SER A 342 7.89 8.98 22.34
C SER A 342 8.35 9.90 21.19
N ARG A 343 9.47 9.56 20.52
CA ARG A 343 10.02 10.28 19.38
C ARG A 343 9.83 9.58 18.05
N ALA A 344 8.93 8.60 17.99
CA ALA A 344 8.67 7.82 16.77
C ALA A 344 8.25 8.68 15.56
N GLU A 345 7.64 9.84 15.76
CA GLU A 345 7.30 10.79 14.70
C GLU A 345 8.53 11.47 14.07
N ASP A 346 9.63 11.62 14.83
CA ASP A 346 10.87 12.26 14.36
C ASP A 346 11.69 11.36 13.42
N ILE A 347 11.33 10.08 13.27
CA ILE A 347 12.04 9.11 12.42
C ILE A 347 12.16 9.60 10.98
N LYS A 348 11.19 10.39 10.49
CA LYS A 348 11.27 11.00 9.15
C LYS A 348 12.54 11.82 8.94
N ALA A 349 12.96 12.59 9.95
CA ALA A 349 14.19 13.37 9.88
C ALA A 349 15.43 12.48 9.89
N LEU A 350 15.44 11.42 10.73
CA LEU A 350 16.52 10.43 10.74
C LEU A 350 16.66 9.71 9.39
N VAL A 351 15.55 9.31 8.78
CA VAL A 351 15.55 8.65 7.46
C VAL A 351 16.12 9.56 6.37
N ALA A 352 15.90 10.89 6.44
CA ALA A 352 16.52 11.83 5.52
C ALA A 352 18.06 11.83 5.65
N GLU A 353 18.59 11.74 6.88
CA GLU A 353 20.04 11.60 7.12
C GLU A 353 20.59 10.25 6.63
N VAL A 354 19.84 9.16 6.82
CA VAL A 354 20.21 7.84 6.28
C VAL A 354 20.26 7.92 4.76
N LYS A 355 19.25 8.51 4.12
CA LYS A 355 19.18 8.67 2.65
C LYS A 355 20.38 9.44 2.11
N ALA A 356 20.81 10.50 2.80
CA ALA A 356 21.96 11.30 2.38
C ALA A 356 23.28 10.51 2.42
N ARG A 357 23.42 9.54 3.33
CA ARG A 357 24.66 8.75 3.53
C ARG A 357 24.63 7.41 2.82
N GLN A 358 23.50 6.74 2.82
CA GLN A 358 23.31 5.39 2.27
C GLN A 358 21.91 5.28 1.64
N PRO A 359 21.68 5.88 0.46
CA PRO A 359 20.37 5.97 -0.18
C PRO A 359 19.71 4.60 -0.39
N ALA A 360 20.48 3.57 -0.71
CA ALA A 360 19.95 2.23 -0.94
C ALA A 360 19.17 1.69 0.27
N LEU A 361 19.58 2.01 1.52
CA LEU A 361 18.89 1.58 2.73
C LEU A 361 17.52 2.26 2.94
N THR A 362 17.19 3.25 2.16
CA THR A 362 15.85 3.88 2.18
C THR A 362 14.99 3.49 0.98
N GLU A 363 15.57 2.89 -0.04
CA GLU A 363 14.91 2.59 -1.30
C GLU A 363 14.53 1.13 -1.45
N ILE A 364 15.45 0.20 -1.17
CA ILE A 364 15.30 -1.22 -1.47
C ILE A 364 15.57 -2.06 -0.24
N HIS A 365 14.77 -3.11 -0.04
CA HIS A 365 15.09 -4.20 0.87
C HIS A 365 16.09 -5.16 0.23
N GLN A 366 16.78 -5.98 1.06
CA GLN A 366 17.57 -7.10 0.55
C GLN A 366 16.74 -8.07 -0.30
N THR A 367 15.44 -8.25 0.00
CA THR A 367 14.50 -9.00 -0.82
C THR A 367 13.68 -8.05 -1.68
N VAL A 368 13.70 -8.28 -2.99
CA VAL A 368 12.99 -7.50 -4.00
C VAL A 368 11.98 -8.39 -4.72
N PHE A 369 10.72 -7.98 -4.73
CA PHE A 369 9.66 -8.68 -5.43
C PHE A 369 9.61 -8.29 -6.91
N ARG A 370 9.31 -9.25 -7.77
CA ARG A 370 9.22 -9.13 -9.21
C ARG A 370 8.00 -9.89 -9.73
N PRO A 371 7.54 -9.64 -10.97
CA PRO A 371 6.39 -10.36 -11.52
C PRO A 371 6.55 -11.88 -11.56
N TRP A 372 7.78 -12.35 -11.64
CA TRP A 372 8.12 -13.76 -11.71
C TRP A 372 8.42 -14.40 -10.33
N GLY A 373 8.44 -13.63 -9.25
CA GLY A 373 8.76 -14.09 -7.90
C GLY A 373 9.58 -13.07 -7.12
N SER A 374 10.72 -13.47 -6.56
CA SER A 374 11.58 -12.56 -5.79
C SER A 374 13.06 -12.92 -5.90
N TYR A 375 13.91 -11.96 -5.56
CA TYR A 375 15.31 -12.26 -5.25
C TYR A 375 15.72 -11.59 -3.94
N THR A 376 16.62 -12.24 -3.21
CA THR A 376 17.23 -11.71 -1.98
C THR A 376 18.73 -11.61 -2.20
N VAL A 377 19.30 -10.42 -2.03
CA VAL A 377 20.74 -10.24 -2.02
C VAL A 377 21.28 -10.76 -0.70
N LEU A 378 22.06 -11.84 -0.75
CA LEU A 378 22.64 -12.48 0.42
C LEU A 378 23.99 -11.85 0.80
N GLU A 379 24.79 -11.51 -0.20
CA GLU A 379 26.04 -10.80 -0.06
C GLU A 379 26.39 -10.03 -1.34
N GLU A 380 26.99 -8.86 -1.19
CA GLU A 380 27.47 -8.03 -2.30
C GLU A 380 28.84 -7.42 -1.97
N ARG A 381 29.77 -7.51 -2.95
CA ARG A 381 31.09 -6.89 -2.92
C ARG A 381 31.38 -6.27 -4.29
N ALA A 382 32.51 -5.60 -4.41
CA ALA A 382 32.87 -4.90 -5.64
C ALA A 382 32.92 -5.79 -6.88
N ASN A 383 33.24 -7.08 -6.74
CA ASN A 383 33.48 -8.01 -7.85
C ASN A 383 32.59 -9.26 -7.81
N PHE A 384 31.67 -9.38 -6.85
CA PHE A 384 30.68 -10.45 -6.82
C PHE A 384 29.39 -10.05 -6.10
N LYS A 385 28.29 -10.73 -6.45
CA LYS A 385 27.00 -10.65 -5.77
C LYS A 385 26.39 -12.04 -5.66
N ILE A 386 25.84 -12.38 -4.49
CA ILE A 386 25.14 -13.64 -4.25
C ILE A 386 23.67 -13.33 -4.04
N LYS A 387 22.81 -14.01 -4.80
CA LYS A 387 21.35 -13.88 -4.65
C LYS A 387 20.71 -15.23 -4.41
N ARG A 388 19.65 -15.24 -3.60
CA ARG A 388 18.64 -16.29 -3.66
C ARG A 388 17.54 -15.79 -4.58
N ILE A 389 17.19 -16.58 -5.59
CA ILE A 389 16.10 -16.29 -6.53
C ILE A 389 15.00 -17.32 -6.28
N VAL A 390 13.76 -16.84 -6.11
CA VAL A 390 12.56 -17.68 -6.01
C VAL A 390 11.67 -17.37 -7.20
N VAL A 391 11.35 -18.38 -8.02
CA VAL A 391 10.51 -18.22 -9.21
C VAL A 391 9.17 -18.92 -8.97
N ASN A 392 8.08 -18.18 -9.12
CA ASN A 392 6.72 -18.70 -8.94
C ASN A 392 6.39 -19.78 -9.98
N PRO A 393 5.47 -20.71 -9.67
CA PRO A 393 4.98 -21.69 -10.65
C PRO A 393 4.50 -21.04 -11.94
N GLY A 394 4.93 -21.58 -13.09
CA GLY A 394 4.59 -21.06 -14.41
C GLY A 394 5.28 -19.75 -14.82
N ALA A 395 6.11 -19.17 -13.96
CA ALA A 395 6.78 -17.90 -14.22
C ALA A 395 8.19 -18.10 -14.83
N LYS A 396 8.68 -17.05 -15.49
CA LYS A 396 10.01 -17.04 -16.11
C LYS A 396 10.63 -15.64 -16.03
N LEU A 397 11.95 -15.58 -15.91
CA LEU A 397 12.71 -14.35 -16.06
C LEU A 397 12.78 -13.92 -17.53
N SER A 398 13.22 -12.68 -17.80
CA SER A 398 13.53 -12.23 -19.16
C SER A 398 14.60 -13.11 -19.82
N LEU A 399 14.60 -13.20 -21.15
CA LEU A 399 15.79 -13.61 -21.87
C LEU A 399 16.76 -12.44 -21.83
N GLN A 400 17.94 -12.63 -21.22
CA GLN A 400 18.87 -11.54 -20.89
C GLN A 400 20.32 -11.95 -21.11
N MET A 401 21.21 -10.97 -21.14
CA MET A 401 22.66 -11.18 -21.07
C MET A 401 23.33 -10.07 -20.27
N HIS A 402 24.60 -10.26 -19.92
CA HIS A 402 25.43 -9.33 -19.17
C HIS A 402 26.78 -9.12 -19.84
N HIS A 403 27.23 -7.87 -19.89
CA HIS A 403 28.51 -7.55 -20.53
C HIS A 403 29.71 -7.70 -19.61
N HIS A 404 29.55 -7.61 -18.28
CA HIS A 404 30.63 -7.44 -17.33
C HIS A 404 30.73 -8.55 -16.29
N ARG A 405 29.75 -9.48 -16.25
CA ARG A 405 29.69 -10.57 -15.28
C ARG A 405 29.34 -11.91 -15.91
N SER A 406 29.75 -12.96 -15.24
CA SER A 406 29.28 -14.35 -15.43
C SER A 406 28.43 -14.76 -14.22
N GLU A 407 27.66 -15.84 -14.37
CA GLU A 407 26.77 -16.30 -13.29
C GLU A 407 26.92 -17.82 -13.08
N HIS A 408 26.86 -18.25 -11.81
CA HIS A 408 26.76 -19.64 -11.42
C HIS A 408 25.41 -19.84 -10.74
N TRP A 409 24.60 -20.76 -11.22
CA TRP A 409 23.30 -21.08 -10.66
C TRP A 409 23.30 -22.47 -10.05
N VAL A 410 22.81 -22.59 -8.82
CA VAL A 410 22.63 -23.86 -8.11
C VAL A 410 21.16 -23.99 -7.75
N VAL A 411 20.50 -25.07 -8.17
CA VAL A 411 19.12 -25.35 -7.80
C VAL A 411 19.08 -25.88 -6.37
N VAL A 412 18.35 -25.16 -5.50
CA VAL A 412 18.16 -25.52 -4.08
C VAL A 412 16.90 -26.35 -3.90
N SER A 413 15.81 -25.99 -4.59
CA SER A 413 14.55 -26.73 -4.56
C SER A 413 13.78 -26.53 -5.86
N GLY A 414 13.04 -27.55 -6.29
CA GLY A 414 12.26 -27.54 -7.52
C GLY A 414 13.06 -27.96 -8.76
N VAL A 415 12.50 -27.70 -9.94
CA VAL A 415 13.12 -28.02 -11.24
C VAL A 415 13.23 -26.77 -12.08
N ALA A 416 14.43 -26.38 -12.42
CA ALA A 416 14.71 -25.22 -13.25
C ALA A 416 14.74 -25.59 -14.75
N THR A 417 14.01 -24.85 -15.58
CA THR A 417 14.20 -24.85 -17.03
C THR A 417 15.16 -23.72 -17.37
N ILE A 418 16.30 -24.07 -17.96
CA ILE A 418 17.36 -23.13 -18.28
C ILE A 418 17.48 -22.99 -19.79
N ILE A 419 17.54 -21.75 -20.28
CA ILE A 419 18.04 -21.43 -21.62
C ILE A 419 19.42 -20.81 -21.44
N ASN A 420 20.45 -21.35 -22.09
CA ASN A 420 21.82 -20.84 -22.07
C ASN A 420 22.42 -20.95 -23.48
N ASP A 421 22.68 -19.81 -24.11
CA ASP A 421 23.20 -19.69 -25.48
C ASP A 421 22.40 -20.54 -26.49
N GLY A 422 21.07 -20.39 -26.46
CA GLY A 422 20.15 -21.10 -27.35
C GLY A 422 19.91 -22.58 -27.03
N LYS A 423 20.56 -23.14 -25.99
CA LYS A 423 20.31 -24.52 -25.55
C LYS A 423 19.34 -24.50 -24.37
N GLU A 424 18.31 -25.34 -24.45
CA GLU A 424 17.35 -25.55 -23.36
C GLU A 424 17.61 -26.88 -22.68
N TYR A 425 17.64 -26.88 -21.32
CA TYR A 425 17.81 -28.09 -20.51
C TYR A 425 17.20 -27.89 -19.10
N LEU A 426 17.00 -29.00 -18.42
CA LEU A 426 16.46 -29.02 -17.06
C LEU A 426 17.60 -29.23 -16.05
N LEU A 427 17.50 -28.55 -14.92
CA LEU A 427 18.29 -28.79 -13.72
C LEU A 427 17.40 -29.19 -12.55
N GLN A 428 17.77 -30.30 -11.91
CA GLN A 428 17.14 -30.80 -10.69
C GLN A 428 17.82 -30.21 -9.46
N GLU A 429 17.25 -30.45 -8.28
CA GLU A 429 17.91 -30.11 -7.00
C GLU A 429 19.35 -30.61 -6.94
N ASN A 430 20.24 -29.81 -6.34
CA ASN A 430 21.68 -30.00 -6.24
C ASN A 430 22.45 -30.00 -7.57
N GLN A 431 21.77 -29.69 -8.69
CA GLN A 431 22.46 -29.48 -9.97
C GLN A 431 22.79 -28.00 -10.14
N SER A 432 23.81 -27.71 -10.95
CA SER A 432 24.29 -26.35 -11.20
C SER A 432 24.64 -26.15 -12.66
N THR A 433 24.66 -24.88 -13.06
CA THR A 433 25.12 -24.45 -14.39
C THR A 433 25.98 -23.20 -14.29
N TYR A 434 26.82 -23.00 -15.29
CA TYR A 434 27.61 -21.80 -15.50
C TYR A 434 27.06 -21.03 -16.70
N ILE A 435 26.77 -19.76 -16.52
CA ILE A 435 26.40 -18.81 -17.55
C ILE A 435 27.62 -17.93 -17.82
N GLN A 436 28.18 -18.06 -19.01
CA GLN A 436 29.33 -17.27 -19.41
C GLN A 436 28.92 -15.82 -19.69
N GLN A 437 29.82 -14.88 -19.44
CA GLN A 437 29.68 -13.48 -19.85
C GLN A 437 29.26 -13.36 -21.33
N ALA A 438 28.34 -12.45 -21.61
CA ALA A 438 27.73 -12.20 -22.91
C ALA A 438 26.89 -13.35 -23.51
N HIS A 439 26.64 -14.43 -22.77
CA HIS A 439 25.68 -15.47 -23.20
C HIS A 439 24.25 -15.05 -22.88
N GLN A 440 23.35 -15.26 -23.86
CA GLN A 440 21.92 -15.10 -23.62
C GLN A 440 21.39 -16.24 -22.75
N HIS A 441 20.67 -15.90 -21.71
CA HIS A 441 20.17 -16.90 -20.77
C HIS A 441 18.79 -16.52 -20.19
N ARG A 442 18.07 -17.54 -19.74
CA ARG A 442 16.77 -17.41 -19.06
C ARG A 442 16.61 -18.51 -18.03
N LEU A 443 16.03 -18.15 -16.89
CA LEU A 443 15.53 -19.06 -15.88
C LEU A 443 13.99 -19.11 -15.94
N ALA A 444 13.42 -20.32 -15.95
CA ALA A 444 11.97 -20.52 -15.90
C ALA A 444 11.60 -21.64 -14.92
N ASN A 445 10.43 -21.51 -14.33
CA ASN A 445 9.79 -22.52 -13.51
C ASN A 445 8.52 -23.03 -14.22
N ASN A 446 8.65 -24.13 -14.93
CA ASN A 446 7.51 -24.80 -15.59
C ASN A 446 6.79 -25.80 -14.67
N GLY A 447 7.18 -25.88 -13.39
CA GLY A 447 6.60 -26.74 -12.37
C GLY A 447 5.39 -26.12 -11.68
N THR A 448 4.86 -26.86 -10.68
CA THR A 448 3.70 -26.46 -9.87
C THR A 448 4.08 -26.00 -8.46
N GLN A 449 5.35 -26.09 -8.09
CA GLN A 449 5.91 -25.62 -6.83
C GLN A 449 6.90 -24.48 -7.08
N PRO A 450 7.14 -23.59 -6.11
CA PRO A 450 8.17 -22.55 -6.23
C PRO A 450 9.55 -23.16 -6.50
N LEU A 451 10.28 -22.57 -7.44
CA LEU A 451 11.68 -22.91 -7.74
C LEU A 451 12.58 -21.96 -6.95
N SER A 452 13.54 -22.51 -6.21
CA SER A 452 14.57 -21.71 -5.52
C SER A 452 15.97 -22.03 -6.05
N ILE A 453 16.72 -21.01 -6.41
CA ILE A 453 18.13 -21.12 -6.80
C ILE A 453 19.02 -20.17 -5.99
N ILE A 454 20.30 -20.53 -5.86
CA ILE A 454 21.36 -19.60 -5.48
C ILE A 454 22.10 -19.21 -6.76
N GLU A 455 22.20 -17.91 -6.98
CA GLU A 455 22.95 -17.28 -8.05
C GLU A 455 24.19 -16.61 -7.48
N VAL A 456 25.34 -16.92 -8.05
CA VAL A 456 26.62 -16.23 -7.76
C VAL A 456 27.05 -15.49 -9.01
N GLN A 457 27.00 -14.17 -8.97
CA GLN A 457 27.46 -13.27 -10.02
C GLN A 457 28.94 -12.91 -9.75
N CYS A 458 29.81 -13.03 -10.75
CA CYS A 458 31.22 -12.67 -10.64
C CYS A 458 31.66 -11.85 -11.87
N GLY A 459 32.32 -10.70 -11.61
CA GLY A 459 32.76 -9.85 -12.72
C GLY A 459 33.35 -8.51 -12.25
N SER A 460 33.75 -7.70 -13.22
CA SER A 460 34.26 -6.36 -12.96
C SER A 460 33.15 -5.37 -12.54
N TYR A 461 31.90 -5.71 -12.86
CA TYR A 461 30.71 -4.96 -12.51
C TYR A 461 29.51 -5.91 -12.34
N VAL A 462 28.72 -5.73 -11.26
CA VAL A 462 27.60 -6.59 -10.88
C VAL A 462 26.31 -5.79 -10.65
N GLY A 463 26.19 -4.57 -11.21
CA GLY A 463 24.99 -3.73 -11.16
C GLY A 463 23.83 -4.29 -11.97
N GLU A 464 22.61 -3.92 -11.61
CA GLU A 464 21.38 -4.36 -12.32
C GLU A 464 21.23 -3.69 -13.70
N ASP A 465 21.89 -2.57 -13.93
CA ASP A 465 21.96 -1.83 -15.19
C ASP A 465 22.85 -2.52 -16.26
N ASP A 466 23.62 -3.57 -15.88
CA ASP A 466 24.33 -4.47 -16.84
C ASP A 466 23.37 -5.47 -17.51
N ILE A 467 22.07 -5.46 -17.20
CA ILE A 467 21.09 -6.40 -17.78
C ILE A 467 20.61 -5.88 -19.13
N VAL A 468 20.96 -6.59 -20.22
CA VAL A 468 20.37 -6.41 -21.55
C VAL A 468 19.24 -7.41 -21.74
N ARG A 469 18.01 -6.95 -21.95
CA ARG A 469 16.83 -7.80 -22.12
C ARG A 469 16.48 -7.93 -23.60
N PHE A 470 16.21 -9.18 -24.06
CA PHE A 470 15.83 -9.50 -25.45
C PHE A 470 14.36 -9.87 -25.56
N ASP A 471 13.80 -10.55 -24.55
CA ASP A 471 12.40 -10.93 -24.46
C ASP A 471 11.96 -10.91 -23.00
N ASP A 472 11.03 -10.01 -22.69
CA ASP A 472 10.46 -9.86 -21.36
C ASP A 472 8.94 -9.90 -21.42
N THR A 473 8.35 -10.97 -20.88
CA THR A 473 6.90 -11.20 -20.85
C THR A 473 6.14 -10.14 -20.02
N TYR A 474 6.85 -9.38 -19.21
CA TYR A 474 6.27 -8.42 -18.27
C TYR A 474 6.44 -6.95 -18.71
N GLY A 475 7.04 -6.71 -19.89
CA GLY A 475 7.19 -5.38 -20.49
C GLY A 475 8.20 -4.45 -19.78
N ARG A 476 9.21 -5.01 -19.07
CA ARG A 476 10.31 -4.23 -18.48
C ARG A 476 11.35 -3.93 -19.56
N GLN A 477 11.80 -2.70 -19.64
CA GLN A 477 12.89 -2.26 -20.54
C GLN A 477 14.26 -2.41 -19.89
#